data_2d90d5b90131c0877a6e1548b7507c0b
#
_entry.id   2d90d5b90131c0877a6e1548b7507c0b
#
_cell.length_a   1.000
_cell.length_b   1.000
_cell.length_c   1.000
_cell.angle_alpha   90.00
_cell.angle_beta   90.00
_cell.angle_gamma   90.00
#
_symmetry.space_group_name_H-M   'P 1'
#
loop_
_entity.id
_entity.type
_entity.pdbx_description
1 polymer ?
#
loop_
_entity_poly.entity_id
_entity_poly.type
_entity_poly.pdbx_seq_one_letter_code
_entity_poly.pdbx_strand_id
1 'polypeptide(L)'
;MYNRLFNRCPRYYHACPIAPDIVFHLASIVSGEAESNFDAGWQVNMFTMWHYLEALKALHIGSNGAYVPKIIFTSSIAVFGGPFPEQIDDTFLSVPQTSYGAQKASCELLLSDFSRKGFVDGISLRLPTICVRPGKANLAASSFFSGIIREPLNGQKAILPVDESVRHWHASPRAAAGFLRHAATLDSGLLENRRALNLPGVSCTVAEQIEALRRAAGQSVIKLIERQPDDTIIN
;
A
#
# COMPACT_ATOMS: atom_id res chain seq x y z
N MET A 1 0.76 6.84 -34.55
CA MET A 1 1.84 7.16 -33.59
C MET A 1 1.79 6.30 -32.32
N TYR A 2 0.71 5.56 -32.07
CA TYR A 2 0.50 4.69 -30.87
C TYR A 2 1.28 3.37 -30.89
N ASN A 3 1.67 2.86 -32.06
CA ASN A 3 2.27 1.53 -32.19
C ASN A 3 3.78 1.43 -31.89
N ARG A 4 4.48 2.51 -31.58
CA ARG A 4 5.94 2.47 -31.31
C ARG A 4 6.31 2.35 -29.82
N LEU A 5 5.38 2.61 -28.89
CA LEU A 5 5.65 2.49 -27.45
C LEU A 5 5.51 1.05 -26.94
N PHE A 6 4.64 0.25 -27.56
CA PHE A 6 4.41 -1.14 -27.16
C PHE A 6 5.51 -2.13 -27.65
N ASN A 7 6.27 -1.78 -28.68
CA ASN A 7 7.29 -2.66 -29.25
C ASN A 7 8.68 -2.57 -28.58
N ARG A 8 8.83 -1.83 -27.46
CA ARG A 8 10.14 -1.67 -26.78
C ARG A 8 10.31 -2.48 -25.50
N CYS A 9 9.47 -3.46 -25.21
CA CYS A 9 9.67 -4.32 -24.04
C CYS A 9 9.69 -5.82 -24.35
N PRO A 10 10.58 -6.32 -25.26
CA PRO A 10 10.79 -7.76 -25.42
C PRO A 10 11.55 -8.41 -24.26
N ARG A 11 12.15 -7.60 -23.35
CA ARG A 11 13.08 -8.13 -22.34
C ARG A 11 12.42 -8.68 -21.08
N TYR A 12 11.17 -8.37 -20.80
CA TYR A 12 10.48 -8.87 -19.61
C TYR A 12 9.86 -10.26 -19.77
N TYR A 13 9.62 -10.72 -21.00
CA TYR A 13 9.08 -12.06 -21.27
C TYR A 13 10.07 -13.22 -21.02
N HIS A 14 11.36 -12.94 -20.87
CA HIS A 14 12.38 -13.97 -20.64
C HIS A 14 12.83 -14.10 -19.17
N ALA A 15 12.21 -13.36 -18.25
CA ALA A 15 12.77 -13.17 -16.90
C ALA A 15 12.05 -13.89 -15.76
N CYS A 16 11.21 -14.88 -16.03
CA CYS A 16 10.76 -15.75 -14.96
C CYS A 16 11.08 -17.22 -15.28
N PRO A 17 12.36 -17.66 -15.16
CA PRO A 17 12.73 -19.06 -15.29
C PRO A 17 12.19 -19.90 -14.13
N ILE A 18 11.62 -19.26 -13.09
CA ILE A 18 11.03 -19.87 -11.91
C ILE A 18 9.55 -19.55 -11.93
N ALA A 19 8.70 -20.58 -11.89
CA ALA A 19 7.26 -20.47 -11.72
C ALA A 19 6.95 -20.56 -10.21
N PRO A 20 6.85 -19.43 -9.46
CA PRO A 20 6.62 -19.45 -8.03
C PRO A 20 5.16 -19.80 -7.71
N ASP A 21 4.93 -20.58 -6.66
CA ASP A 21 3.58 -20.90 -6.19
C ASP A 21 2.91 -19.68 -5.52
N ILE A 22 3.71 -18.86 -4.82
CA ILE A 22 3.24 -17.67 -4.09
C ILE A 22 4.15 -16.48 -4.41
N VAL A 23 3.52 -15.35 -4.70
CA VAL A 23 4.21 -14.09 -4.99
C VAL A 23 3.72 -13.00 -4.05
N PHE A 24 4.64 -12.34 -3.37
CA PHE A 24 4.38 -11.12 -2.62
C PHE A 24 4.80 -9.92 -3.48
N HIS A 25 3.83 -9.24 -4.08
CA HIS A 25 4.08 -8.03 -4.87
C HIS A 25 4.09 -6.80 -3.96
N LEU A 26 5.30 -6.43 -3.50
CA LEU A 26 5.53 -5.35 -2.56
C LEU A 26 6.20 -4.12 -3.20
N ALA A 27 6.66 -4.26 -4.44
CA ALA A 27 7.36 -3.20 -5.15
C ALA A 27 6.43 -2.02 -5.45
N SER A 28 6.84 -0.83 -5.04
CA SER A 28 6.10 0.41 -5.29
C SER A 28 6.97 1.61 -4.99
N ILE A 29 6.84 2.69 -5.74
CA ILE A 29 7.26 4.02 -5.29
C ILE A 29 6.15 4.62 -4.41
N VAL A 30 6.55 5.44 -3.44
CA VAL A 30 5.66 5.97 -2.41
C VAL A 30 4.84 7.17 -2.89
N SER A 31 3.82 7.57 -2.12
CA SER A 31 2.82 8.56 -2.53
C SER A 31 3.40 9.91 -2.96
N GLY A 32 4.31 10.51 -2.19
CA GLY A 32 4.90 11.80 -2.56
C GLY A 32 5.78 11.74 -3.82
N GLU A 33 6.48 10.63 -4.04
CA GLU A 33 7.25 10.44 -5.27
C GLU A 33 6.33 10.20 -6.47
N ALA A 34 5.27 9.40 -6.32
CA ALA A 34 4.29 9.15 -7.37
C ALA A 34 3.49 10.40 -7.75
N GLU A 35 3.28 11.33 -6.81
CA GLU A 35 2.64 12.62 -7.05
C GLU A 35 3.56 13.59 -7.78
N SER A 36 4.82 13.66 -7.37
CA SER A 36 5.82 14.56 -7.98
C SER A 36 6.30 14.07 -9.35
N ASN A 37 6.26 12.77 -9.63
CA ASN A 37 6.66 12.16 -10.88
C ASN A 37 5.58 11.18 -11.39
N PHE A 38 4.56 11.76 -12.03
CA PHE A 38 3.39 11.05 -12.52
C PHE A 38 3.74 9.84 -13.40
N ASP A 39 4.61 10.03 -14.40
CA ASP A 39 4.98 8.97 -15.34
C ASP A 39 5.72 7.81 -14.66
N ALA A 40 6.67 8.12 -13.77
CA ALA A 40 7.36 7.10 -12.99
C ALA A 40 6.40 6.36 -12.06
N GLY A 41 5.43 7.06 -11.47
CA GLY A 41 4.36 6.47 -10.68
C GLY A 41 3.62 5.38 -11.44
N TRP A 42 3.09 5.68 -12.61
CA TRP A 42 2.37 4.73 -13.45
C TRP A 42 3.27 3.60 -13.94
N GLN A 43 4.50 3.90 -14.38
CA GLN A 43 5.44 2.87 -14.85
C GLN A 43 5.77 1.86 -13.76
N VAL A 44 6.10 2.31 -12.55
CA VAL A 44 6.54 1.42 -11.47
C VAL A 44 5.34 0.76 -10.78
N ASN A 45 4.30 1.53 -10.41
CA ASN A 45 3.23 1.01 -9.57
C ASN A 45 2.18 0.21 -10.35
N MET A 46 1.88 0.58 -11.61
CA MET A 46 0.80 -0.06 -12.36
C MET A 46 1.32 -0.89 -13.54
N PHE A 47 2.15 -0.34 -14.44
CA PHE A 47 2.59 -1.09 -15.61
C PHE A 47 3.49 -2.27 -15.27
N THR A 48 4.27 -2.19 -14.18
CA THR A 48 5.02 -3.36 -13.68
C THR A 48 4.08 -4.50 -13.29
N MET A 49 2.97 -4.20 -12.59
CA MET A 49 1.94 -5.19 -12.26
C MET A 49 1.32 -5.78 -13.53
N TRP A 50 0.93 -4.94 -14.49
CA TRP A 50 0.37 -5.39 -15.76
C TRP A 50 1.29 -6.39 -16.46
N HIS A 51 2.55 -6.02 -16.69
CA HIS A 51 3.51 -6.89 -17.38
C HIS A 51 3.77 -8.19 -16.62
N TYR A 52 3.80 -8.11 -15.30
CA TYR A 52 3.96 -9.28 -14.46
C TYR A 52 2.77 -10.26 -14.59
N LEU A 53 1.56 -9.75 -14.52
CA LEU A 53 0.34 -10.56 -14.70
C LEU A 53 0.23 -11.14 -16.12
N GLU A 54 0.62 -10.42 -17.16
CA GLU A 54 0.70 -10.95 -18.53
C GLU A 54 1.71 -12.10 -18.64
N ALA A 55 2.86 -11.99 -17.96
CA ALA A 55 3.84 -13.09 -17.93
C ALA A 55 3.29 -14.34 -17.22
N LEU A 56 2.61 -14.16 -16.08
CA LEU A 56 1.98 -15.28 -15.36
C LEU A 56 0.84 -15.92 -16.17
N LYS A 57 0.03 -15.11 -16.87
CA LYS A 57 -1.00 -15.61 -17.79
C LYS A 57 -0.38 -16.45 -18.91
N ALA A 58 0.77 -16.04 -19.46
CA ALA A 58 1.46 -16.83 -20.47
C ALA A 58 1.94 -18.19 -19.91
N LEU A 59 2.43 -18.23 -18.68
CA LEU A 59 2.79 -19.49 -18.00
C LEU A 59 1.55 -20.37 -17.74
N HIS A 60 0.44 -19.78 -17.30
CA HIS A 60 -0.84 -20.48 -17.14
C HIS A 60 -1.28 -21.15 -18.45
N ILE A 61 -1.29 -20.40 -19.55
CA ILE A 61 -1.66 -20.93 -20.87
C ILE A 61 -0.67 -22.03 -21.29
N GLY A 62 0.64 -21.82 -21.14
CA GLY A 62 1.67 -22.78 -21.49
C GLY A 62 1.60 -24.09 -20.68
N SER A 63 1.03 -24.05 -19.49
CA SER A 63 0.79 -25.24 -18.65
C SER A 63 -0.57 -25.89 -18.88
N ASN A 64 -1.31 -25.49 -19.91
CA ASN A 64 -2.72 -25.92 -20.16
C ASN A 64 -3.63 -25.67 -18.94
N GLY A 65 -3.43 -24.55 -18.25
CA GLY A 65 -4.23 -24.15 -17.09
C GLY A 65 -3.80 -24.74 -15.75
N ALA A 66 -2.77 -25.56 -15.71
CA ALA A 66 -2.32 -26.20 -14.46
C ALA A 66 -1.61 -25.25 -13.49
N TYR A 67 -0.94 -24.22 -14.01
CA TYR A 67 -0.24 -23.23 -13.19
C TYR A 67 -1.12 -22.04 -12.86
N VAL A 68 -1.46 -21.88 -11.58
CA VAL A 68 -2.27 -20.77 -11.03
C VAL A 68 -1.59 -20.25 -9.77
N PRO A 69 -0.65 -19.31 -9.87
CA PRO A 69 0.07 -18.82 -8.68
C PRO A 69 -0.80 -17.93 -7.81
N LYS A 70 -0.57 -17.97 -6.51
CA LYS A 70 -1.17 -17.04 -5.55
C LYS A 70 -0.41 -15.73 -5.53
N ILE A 71 -1.12 -14.59 -5.71
CA ILE A 71 -0.54 -13.25 -5.71
C ILE A 71 -1.07 -12.47 -4.51
N ILE A 72 -0.17 -12.06 -3.62
CA ILE A 72 -0.47 -11.18 -2.50
C ILE A 72 0.05 -9.77 -2.83
N PHE A 73 -0.89 -8.87 -3.13
CA PHE A 73 -0.56 -7.49 -3.50
C PHE A 73 -0.76 -6.55 -2.32
N THR A 74 0.25 -5.73 -2.01
CA THR A 74 0.11 -4.64 -1.04
C THR A 74 -0.55 -3.43 -1.70
N SER A 75 -1.85 -3.32 -1.51
CA SER A 75 -2.60 -2.10 -1.75
C SER A 75 -2.51 -1.16 -0.55
N SER A 76 -3.32 -0.13 -0.49
CA SER A 76 -3.25 0.93 0.51
C SER A 76 -4.62 1.52 0.78
N ILE A 77 -4.83 2.05 1.99
CA ILE A 77 -5.99 2.89 2.28
C ILE A 77 -6.04 4.18 1.44
N ALA A 78 -4.95 4.54 0.74
CA ALA A 78 -4.92 5.66 -0.21
C ALA A 78 -5.84 5.45 -1.44
N VAL A 79 -6.44 4.26 -1.62
CA VAL A 79 -7.50 4.02 -2.62
C VAL A 79 -8.79 4.75 -2.27
N PHE A 80 -8.95 5.16 -1.02
CA PHE A 80 -10.09 5.93 -0.56
C PHE A 80 -9.81 7.43 -0.65
N GLY A 81 -10.86 8.21 -0.90
CA GLY A 81 -10.84 9.66 -0.91
C GLY A 81 -12.08 10.22 -0.21
N GLY A 82 -11.93 11.41 0.37
CA GLY A 82 -13.01 12.10 1.06
C GLY A 82 -14.13 12.57 0.13
N PRO A 83 -15.29 12.98 0.69
CA PRO A 83 -15.55 13.06 2.13
C PRO A 83 -15.69 11.67 2.76
N PHE A 84 -15.09 11.49 3.94
CA PHE A 84 -15.15 10.22 4.65
C PHE A 84 -16.37 10.14 5.58
N PRO A 85 -17.04 8.97 5.67
CA PRO A 85 -18.00 8.69 6.73
C PRO A 85 -17.29 8.52 8.08
N GLU A 86 -18.06 8.44 9.15
CA GLU A 86 -17.52 8.19 10.50
C GLU A 86 -16.70 6.88 10.55
N GLN A 87 -17.13 5.86 9.78
CA GLN A 87 -16.43 4.58 9.64
C GLN A 87 -16.42 4.14 8.18
N ILE A 88 -15.28 3.67 7.72
CA ILE A 88 -15.12 3.04 6.41
C ILE A 88 -15.32 1.53 6.58
N ASP A 89 -16.32 1.00 5.90
CA ASP A 89 -16.58 -0.43 5.81
C ASP A 89 -16.10 -1.02 4.47
N ASP A 90 -16.39 -2.29 4.25
CA ASP A 90 -16.00 -2.99 3.02
C ASP A 90 -16.82 -2.59 1.79
N THR A 91 -17.88 -1.80 1.95
CA THR A 91 -18.74 -1.31 0.85
C THR A 91 -18.35 0.11 0.40
N PHE A 92 -17.49 0.79 1.16
CA PHE A 92 -17.04 2.14 0.82
C PHE A 92 -16.26 2.15 -0.49
N LEU A 93 -16.66 3.02 -1.41
CA LEU A 93 -16.11 3.07 -2.76
C LEU A 93 -14.66 3.58 -2.77
N SER A 94 -13.86 3.00 -3.64
CA SER A 94 -12.52 3.52 -3.93
C SER A 94 -12.63 4.74 -4.85
N VAL A 95 -12.34 5.92 -4.30
CA VAL A 95 -12.33 7.21 -5.02
C VAL A 95 -11.01 7.93 -4.69
N PRO A 96 -9.88 7.45 -5.20
CA PRO A 96 -8.56 7.97 -4.84
C PRO A 96 -8.39 9.43 -5.26
N GLN A 97 -7.79 10.23 -4.38
CA GLN A 97 -7.50 11.64 -4.61
C GLN A 97 -6.00 11.91 -4.85
N THR A 98 -5.20 10.85 -5.00
CA THR A 98 -3.77 10.93 -5.30
C THR A 98 -3.39 10.00 -6.43
N SER A 99 -2.32 10.31 -7.18
CA SER A 99 -1.78 9.44 -8.23
C SER A 99 -1.44 8.05 -7.70
N TYR A 100 -0.82 7.98 -6.52
CA TYR A 100 -0.52 6.71 -5.85
C TYR A 100 -1.77 5.88 -5.56
N GLY A 101 -2.81 6.52 -5.00
CA GLY A 101 -4.08 5.86 -4.72
C GLY A 101 -4.76 5.33 -5.98
N ALA A 102 -4.76 6.13 -7.06
CA ALA A 102 -5.29 5.74 -8.37
C ALA A 102 -4.56 4.54 -8.96
N GLN A 103 -3.22 4.52 -8.86
CA GLN A 103 -2.38 3.41 -9.31
C GLN A 103 -2.68 2.12 -8.52
N LYS A 104 -2.80 2.22 -7.19
CA LYS A 104 -3.14 1.08 -6.33
C LYS A 104 -4.54 0.53 -6.62
N ALA A 105 -5.55 1.40 -6.75
CA ALA A 105 -6.92 1.00 -7.09
C ALA A 105 -7.00 0.32 -8.47
N SER A 106 -6.26 0.84 -9.47
CA SER A 106 -6.16 0.23 -10.79
C SER A 106 -5.56 -1.18 -10.72
N CYS A 107 -4.54 -1.39 -9.89
CA CYS A 107 -3.93 -2.70 -9.67
C CYS A 107 -4.89 -3.67 -8.97
N GLU A 108 -5.72 -3.21 -8.02
CA GLU A 108 -6.74 -4.05 -7.38
C GLU A 108 -7.74 -4.60 -8.41
N LEU A 109 -8.25 -3.73 -9.29
CA LEU A 109 -9.19 -4.12 -10.35
C LEU A 109 -8.53 -5.07 -11.36
N LEU A 110 -7.30 -4.77 -11.75
CA LEU A 110 -6.53 -5.60 -12.66
C LEU A 110 -6.31 -7.01 -12.09
N LEU A 111 -5.82 -7.10 -10.85
CA LEU A 111 -5.58 -8.38 -10.18
C LEU A 111 -6.88 -9.16 -9.98
N SER A 112 -7.97 -8.48 -9.66
CA SER A 112 -9.30 -9.08 -9.53
C SER A 112 -9.78 -9.71 -10.84
N ASP A 113 -9.60 -9.03 -11.98
CA ASP A 113 -10.02 -9.57 -13.29
C ASP A 113 -9.17 -10.76 -13.72
N PHE A 114 -7.85 -10.70 -13.54
CA PHE A 114 -6.97 -11.84 -13.81
C PHE A 114 -7.32 -13.05 -12.93
N SER A 115 -7.72 -12.82 -11.68
CA SER A 115 -8.17 -13.88 -10.77
C SER A 115 -9.52 -14.45 -11.17
N ARG A 116 -10.47 -13.61 -11.54
CA ARG A 116 -11.78 -14.02 -12.07
C ARG A 116 -11.65 -14.89 -13.33
N LYS A 117 -10.63 -14.62 -14.14
CA LYS A 117 -10.30 -15.39 -15.34
C LYS A 117 -9.54 -16.69 -15.04
N GLY A 118 -9.14 -16.92 -13.79
CA GLY A 118 -8.42 -18.12 -13.36
C GLY A 118 -6.93 -18.14 -13.71
N PHE A 119 -6.36 -17.03 -14.19
CA PHE A 119 -4.93 -16.98 -14.55
C PHE A 119 -4.03 -16.95 -13.31
N VAL A 120 -4.51 -16.35 -12.22
CA VAL A 120 -3.84 -16.25 -10.92
C VAL A 120 -4.87 -16.35 -9.80
N ASP A 121 -4.43 -16.57 -8.56
CA ASP A 121 -5.22 -16.45 -7.34
C ASP A 121 -4.77 -15.20 -6.57
N GLY A 122 -5.35 -14.04 -6.92
CA GLY A 122 -4.95 -12.74 -6.41
C GLY A 122 -5.73 -12.28 -5.19
N ILE A 123 -5.02 -11.66 -4.23
CA ILE A 123 -5.58 -10.98 -3.07
C ILE A 123 -4.88 -9.63 -2.92
N SER A 124 -5.65 -8.56 -2.85
CA SER A 124 -5.15 -7.20 -2.59
C SER A 124 -5.40 -6.83 -1.14
N LEU A 125 -4.35 -6.43 -0.43
CA LEU A 125 -4.40 -6.04 0.98
C LEU A 125 -4.27 -4.52 1.10
N ARG A 126 -5.35 -3.82 1.47
CA ARG A 126 -5.38 -2.38 1.75
C ARG A 126 -4.75 -2.13 3.10
N LEU A 127 -3.43 -1.93 3.10
CA LEU A 127 -2.68 -1.71 4.33
C LEU A 127 -3.06 -0.38 4.97
N PRO A 128 -3.30 -0.35 6.30
CA PRO A 128 -3.27 0.88 7.08
C PRO A 128 -1.91 1.58 6.99
N THR A 129 -1.81 2.80 7.49
CA THR A 129 -0.51 3.45 7.65
C THR A 129 0.35 2.65 8.62
N ILE A 130 1.48 2.16 8.12
CA ILE A 130 2.40 1.35 8.94
C ILE A 130 3.21 2.26 9.83
N CYS A 131 3.02 2.12 11.15
CA CYS A 131 3.61 2.92 12.21
C CYS A 131 4.00 2.00 13.41
N VAL A 132 5.21 2.10 13.94
CA VAL A 132 6.33 2.98 13.58
C VAL A 132 7.22 2.26 12.57
N ARG A 133 7.50 2.89 11.43
CA ARG A 133 8.44 2.35 10.45
C ARG A 133 9.87 2.61 10.91
N PRO A 134 10.76 1.59 10.90
CA PRO A 134 12.18 1.78 11.19
C PRO A 134 12.89 2.52 10.06
N GLY A 135 14.11 2.95 10.30
CA GLY A 135 14.97 3.61 9.32
C GLY A 135 14.70 5.11 9.18
N LYS A 136 15.12 5.68 8.04
CA LYS A 136 14.97 7.12 7.77
C LYS A 136 13.57 7.44 7.26
N ALA A 137 13.15 8.71 7.43
CA ALA A 137 11.96 9.25 6.78
C ALA A 137 12.06 9.11 5.26
N ASN A 138 10.93 8.90 4.61
CA ASN A 138 10.81 8.85 3.15
C ASN A 138 9.76 9.85 2.66
N LEU A 139 9.56 9.94 1.34
CA LEU A 139 8.63 10.88 0.71
C LEU A 139 7.15 10.43 0.79
N ALA A 140 6.78 9.43 1.59
CA ALA A 140 5.37 9.12 1.80
C ALA A 140 4.70 10.23 2.60
N ALA A 141 3.53 10.71 2.16
CA ALA A 141 2.77 11.75 2.85
C ALA A 141 2.50 11.38 4.32
N SER A 142 2.20 10.11 4.60
CA SER A 142 2.01 9.58 5.97
C SER A 142 3.31 9.30 6.75
N SER A 143 4.48 9.71 6.25
CA SER A 143 5.78 9.42 6.86
C SER A 143 5.90 10.05 8.26
N PHE A 144 5.29 11.21 8.47
CA PHE A 144 5.33 11.96 9.72
C PHE A 144 4.72 11.17 10.90
N PHE A 145 3.70 10.32 10.70
CA PHE A 145 3.14 9.49 11.78
C PHE A 145 4.18 8.57 12.43
N SER A 146 5.13 8.06 11.65
CA SER A 146 6.28 7.34 12.21
C SER A 146 7.33 8.29 12.76
N GLY A 147 7.53 9.43 12.09
CA GLY A 147 8.53 10.44 12.43
C GLY A 147 8.33 11.02 13.82
N ILE A 148 7.11 11.45 14.16
CA ILE A 148 6.78 12.05 15.47
C ILE A 148 6.97 11.10 16.67
N ILE A 149 7.22 9.81 16.41
CA ILE A 149 7.55 8.82 17.43
C ILE A 149 9.04 8.44 17.34
N ARG A 150 9.49 8.04 16.16
CA ARG A 150 10.84 7.49 15.95
C ARG A 150 11.95 8.49 16.25
N GLU A 151 11.86 9.71 15.67
CA GLU A 151 12.87 10.74 15.83
C GLU A 151 13.01 11.18 17.29
N PRO A 152 11.93 11.53 18.03
CA PRO A 152 12.00 11.87 19.43
C PRO A 152 12.58 10.76 20.32
N LEU A 153 12.26 9.50 20.03
CA LEU A 153 12.85 8.36 20.76
C LEU A 153 14.36 8.24 20.53
N ASN A 154 14.86 8.78 19.41
CA ASN A 154 16.31 8.86 19.11
C ASN A 154 16.92 10.23 19.48
N GLY A 155 16.23 11.06 20.26
CA GLY A 155 16.71 12.37 20.70
C GLY A 155 16.72 13.42 19.58
N GLN A 156 16.00 13.20 18.48
CA GLN A 156 15.94 14.11 17.34
C GLN A 156 14.60 14.85 17.31
N LYS A 157 14.59 16.06 16.75
CA LYS A 157 13.36 16.80 16.50
C LYS A 157 12.55 16.14 15.38
N ALA A 158 11.22 16.21 15.50
CA ALA A 158 10.28 15.76 14.50
C ALA A 158 9.26 16.86 14.19
N ILE A 159 8.92 17.03 12.91
CA ILE A 159 7.88 17.98 12.49
C ILE A 159 6.54 17.25 12.48
N LEU A 160 5.53 17.88 13.11
CA LEU A 160 4.13 17.50 13.01
C LEU A 160 3.44 18.49 12.04
N PRO A 161 3.11 18.04 10.82
CA PRO A 161 2.60 18.94 9.78
C PRO A 161 1.08 19.06 9.78
N VAL A 162 0.37 18.34 10.65
CA VAL A 162 -1.10 18.32 10.71
C VAL A 162 -1.60 18.66 12.10
N ASP A 163 -2.90 18.99 12.21
CA ASP A 163 -3.55 19.20 13.51
C ASP A 163 -3.59 17.89 14.33
N GLU A 164 -3.53 18.04 15.66
CA GLU A 164 -3.54 16.89 16.57
C GLU A 164 -4.90 16.17 16.62
N SER A 165 -5.97 16.79 16.16
CA SER A 165 -7.30 16.17 16.03
C SER A 165 -7.41 15.19 14.85
N VAL A 166 -6.49 15.25 13.90
CA VAL A 166 -6.47 14.35 12.74
C VAL A 166 -6.48 12.90 13.21
N ARG A 167 -7.51 12.18 12.81
CA ARG A 167 -7.68 10.75 13.09
C ARG A 167 -7.20 9.93 11.91
N HIS A 168 -6.43 8.90 12.19
CA HIS A 168 -5.87 8.05 11.14
C HIS A 168 -5.83 6.58 11.56
N TRP A 169 -5.68 5.68 10.59
CA TRP A 169 -5.73 4.25 10.79
C TRP A 169 -4.34 3.62 10.64
N HIS A 170 -3.88 2.92 11.69
CA HIS A 170 -2.52 2.45 11.83
C HIS A 170 -2.43 0.93 12.02
N ALA A 171 -1.35 0.34 11.50
CA ALA A 171 -0.90 -0.99 11.89
C ALA A 171 0.61 -1.01 12.11
N SER A 172 1.08 -1.93 12.96
CA SER A 172 2.52 -2.09 13.15
C SER A 172 3.17 -2.86 11.98
N PRO A 173 4.50 -2.73 11.76
CA PRO A 173 5.22 -3.57 10.80
C PRO A 173 5.03 -5.06 11.06
N ARG A 174 4.95 -5.46 12.33
CA ARG A 174 4.70 -6.85 12.73
C ARG A 174 3.31 -7.33 12.30
N ALA A 175 2.29 -6.49 12.48
CA ALA A 175 0.93 -6.78 12.02
C ALA A 175 0.88 -6.90 10.50
N ALA A 176 1.51 -5.97 9.77
CA ALA A 176 1.58 -6.02 8.31
C ALA A 176 2.22 -7.33 7.80
N ALA A 177 3.33 -7.75 8.39
CA ALA A 177 3.95 -9.04 8.07
C ALA A 177 3.02 -10.23 8.40
N GLY A 178 2.25 -10.13 9.49
CA GLY A 178 1.23 -11.12 9.86
C GLY A 178 0.12 -11.24 8.82
N PHE A 179 -0.40 -10.11 8.33
CA PHE A 179 -1.42 -10.06 7.28
C PHE A 179 -0.94 -10.70 5.97
N LEU A 180 0.28 -10.38 5.54
CA LEU A 180 0.88 -10.98 4.34
C LEU A 180 0.99 -12.50 4.47
N ARG A 181 1.49 -12.98 5.61
CA ARG A 181 1.61 -14.43 5.87
C ARG A 181 0.25 -15.12 5.90
N HIS A 182 -0.76 -14.51 6.54
CA HIS A 182 -2.10 -15.05 6.59
C HIS A 182 -2.73 -15.12 5.19
N ALA A 183 -2.61 -14.06 4.39
CA ALA A 183 -3.13 -14.04 3.02
C ALA A 183 -2.51 -15.13 2.13
N ALA A 184 -1.24 -15.49 2.37
CA ALA A 184 -0.58 -16.56 1.63
C ALA A 184 -1.20 -17.95 1.87
N THR A 185 -1.80 -18.16 3.04
CA THR A 185 -2.43 -19.45 3.44
C THR A 185 -3.95 -19.41 3.41
N LEU A 186 -4.55 -18.25 3.16
CA LEU A 186 -5.99 -18.07 3.11
C LEU A 186 -6.59 -18.83 1.91
N ASP A 187 -7.67 -19.56 2.16
CA ASP A 187 -8.50 -20.09 1.07
C ASP A 187 -9.27 -18.94 0.41
N SER A 188 -8.80 -18.53 -0.77
CA SER A 188 -9.39 -17.43 -1.52
C SER A 188 -10.78 -17.73 -2.08
N GLY A 189 -11.20 -19.00 -2.11
CA GLY A 189 -12.57 -19.40 -2.43
C GLY A 189 -13.60 -18.82 -1.45
N LEU A 190 -13.19 -18.58 -0.20
CA LEU A 190 -14.02 -17.94 0.83
C LEU A 190 -14.26 -16.44 0.59
N LEU A 191 -13.48 -15.82 -0.28
CA LEU A 191 -13.58 -14.37 -0.60
C LEU A 191 -14.58 -14.07 -1.72
N GLU A 192 -15.08 -15.10 -2.39
CA GLU A 192 -15.93 -14.98 -3.57
C GLU A 192 -15.31 -14.01 -4.60
N ASN A 193 -16.04 -12.95 -4.95
CA ASN A 193 -15.56 -11.91 -5.86
C ASN A 193 -14.85 -10.73 -5.16
N ARG A 194 -14.79 -10.72 -3.84
CA ARG A 194 -14.17 -9.64 -3.06
C ARG A 194 -12.69 -9.94 -2.83
N ARG A 195 -11.86 -9.45 -3.75
CA ARG A 195 -10.41 -9.70 -3.75
C ARG A 195 -9.57 -8.54 -3.17
N ALA A 196 -10.18 -7.41 -2.84
CA ALA A 196 -9.55 -6.28 -2.17
C ALA A 196 -10.10 -6.16 -0.74
N LEU A 197 -9.22 -6.32 0.26
CA LEU A 197 -9.58 -6.45 1.66
C LEU A 197 -9.06 -5.27 2.47
N ASN A 198 -9.93 -4.63 3.26
CA ASN A 198 -9.53 -3.68 4.29
C ASN A 198 -8.92 -4.45 5.46
N LEU A 199 -7.72 -4.06 5.88
CA LEU A 199 -7.04 -4.75 6.96
C LEU A 199 -7.34 -4.12 8.32
N PRO A 200 -7.43 -4.90 9.40
CA PRO A 200 -7.64 -4.36 10.73
C PRO A 200 -6.46 -3.50 11.20
N GLY A 201 -6.76 -2.51 12.04
CA GLY A 201 -5.77 -1.59 12.57
C GLY A 201 -6.30 -0.83 13.78
N VAL A 202 -5.53 0.14 14.25
CA VAL A 202 -5.88 1.04 15.35
C VAL A 202 -6.22 2.40 14.77
N SER A 203 -7.45 2.85 14.99
CA SER A 203 -7.86 4.23 14.68
C SER A 203 -7.57 5.11 15.89
N CYS A 204 -6.72 6.12 15.72
CA CYS A 204 -6.41 7.07 16.78
C CYS A 204 -6.12 8.46 16.20
N THR A 205 -6.30 9.50 17.03
CA THR A 205 -5.87 10.85 16.69
C THR A 205 -4.35 11.00 16.89
N VAL A 206 -3.79 12.04 16.28
CA VAL A 206 -2.38 12.42 16.50
C VAL A 206 -2.16 12.75 17.98
N ALA A 207 -3.11 13.43 18.64
CA ALA A 207 -3.04 13.69 20.08
C ALA A 207 -2.92 12.40 20.90
N GLU A 208 -3.76 11.39 20.59
CA GLU A 208 -3.71 10.07 21.24
C GLU A 208 -2.37 9.36 20.99
N GLN A 209 -1.81 9.52 19.79
CA GLN A 209 -0.50 8.96 19.46
C GLN A 209 0.64 9.62 20.24
N ILE A 210 0.63 10.96 20.37
CA ILE A 210 1.58 11.73 21.16
C ILE A 210 1.46 11.37 22.65
N GLU A 211 0.24 11.24 23.17
CA GLU A 211 -0.01 10.83 24.54
C GLU A 211 0.50 9.41 24.81
N ALA A 212 0.35 8.49 23.86
CA ALA A 212 0.93 7.16 23.98
C ALA A 212 2.46 7.20 24.04
N LEU A 213 3.10 8.06 23.22
CA LEU A 213 4.54 8.29 23.28
C LEU A 213 4.96 8.90 24.64
N ARG A 214 4.21 9.88 25.16
CA ARG A 214 4.45 10.48 26.48
C ARG A 214 4.42 9.44 27.60
N ARG A 215 3.43 8.55 27.58
CA ARG A 215 3.31 7.46 28.57
C ARG A 215 4.46 6.46 28.50
N ALA A 216 4.93 6.16 27.28
CA ALA A 216 5.99 5.18 27.06
C ALA A 216 7.41 5.72 27.35
N ALA A 217 7.67 7.00 27.04
CA ALA A 217 9.03 7.56 27.02
C ALA A 217 9.20 8.86 27.82
N GLY A 218 8.13 9.38 28.40
CA GLY A 218 8.15 10.56 29.27
C GLY A 218 7.99 11.90 28.57
N GLN A 219 7.89 12.97 29.40
CA GLN A 219 7.58 14.33 28.94
C GLN A 219 8.70 14.96 28.11
N SER A 220 9.95 14.58 28.35
CA SER A 220 11.11 15.16 27.65
C SER A 220 11.09 14.81 26.15
N VAL A 221 10.62 13.63 25.82
CA VAL A 221 10.60 13.13 24.43
C VAL A 221 9.60 13.91 23.58
N ILE A 222 8.40 14.16 24.08
CA ILE A 222 7.37 14.88 23.29
C ILE A 222 7.71 16.36 23.07
N LYS A 223 8.63 16.96 23.84
CA LYS A 223 9.13 18.32 23.60
C LYS A 223 9.92 18.46 22.29
N LEU A 224 10.37 17.34 21.73
CA LEU A 224 11.06 17.30 20.44
C LEU A 224 10.11 17.32 19.23
N ILE A 225 8.79 17.29 19.46
CA ILE A 225 7.79 17.39 18.38
C ILE A 225 7.49 18.87 18.13
N GLU A 226 7.88 19.36 16.95
CA GLU A 226 7.62 20.73 16.49
C GLU A 226 6.38 20.77 15.60
N ARG A 227 5.39 21.57 15.97
CA ARG A 227 4.14 21.73 15.22
C ARG A 227 4.34 22.76 14.13
N GLN A 228 4.30 22.31 12.86
CA GLN A 228 4.46 23.17 11.68
C GLN A 228 3.39 22.75 10.64
N PRO A 229 2.15 23.24 10.76
CA PRO A 229 1.06 22.88 9.85
C PRO A 229 1.45 23.13 8.38
N ASP A 230 1.11 22.16 7.53
CA ASP A 230 1.34 22.19 6.09
C ASP A 230 0.04 21.77 5.38
N ASP A 231 -0.63 22.75 4.78
CA ASP A 231 -1.93 22.55 4.11
C ASP A 231 -1.82 21.73 2.82
N THR A 232 -0.61 21.42 2.37
CA THR A 232 -0.39 20.53 1.21
C THR A 232 -0.48 19.06 1.56
N ILE A 233 -0.45 18.73 2.85
CA ILE A 233 -0.60 17.35 3.33
C ILE A 233 -2.09 17.00 3.31
N ILE A 234 -2.49 16.14 2.38
CA ILE A 234 -3.85 15.59 2.30
C ILE A 234 -4.00 14.53 3.39
N ASN A 235 -4.96 14.73 4.29
CA ASN A 235 -5.29 13.86 5.42
C ASN A 235 -6.54 13.03 5.16
#